data_53fdb164074aa83598efdd1641f942e7
#
_entry.id   53fdb164074aa83598efdd1641f942e7
#
_cell.length_a   1.000
_cell.length_b   1.000
_cell.length_c   1.000
_cell.angle_alpha   90.00
_cell.angle_beta   90.00
_cell.angle_gamma   90.00
#
_symmetry.space_group_name_H-M   'P 1'
#
loop_
_entity.id
_entity.type
_entity.pdbx_description
1 polymer ?
#
loop_
_entity_poly.entity_id
_entity_poly.type
_entity_poly.pdbx_seq_one_letter_code
_entity_poly.pdbx_strand_id
1 'polypeptide(L)'
;MNESAYARGDSWHDYDDEWESDFHREEDSELLSHSDGSDPAGVAGIGTRRSGRTAPDSRSRGVYVEHPHTAFEDVAVAEEPDQEPLPFHPDELDPETAKVEDFPAFFHHKVGEYGDFNWFSRFYLEIRQLFMLLLTTIGLSMVMGLAILRYMNPFRKNYPKARVDFEYERRITGERYSERVQYYAEFWGYQCEEYDIITRGGWILKAHRISDPRRPGGRGYPVVLQHGILCTSLFFFTSEERSLGFWLVDQGFDVWSTNIRSNFGAGHTTNKRWDPRFWAWSLIELGDDLVDVVDFVLRETGYRQLAFVGHSQGTGSMFLALEKYKELGTKLSSFTALGPAVYPGKSLNRLPFRVMRMVPSRWAWSLVFGVREFMPPLGIVRQILPKFLFGHMAYIVFGYLFDFHDHNWVDRHKPKVFCATGVLTSSELLYYWLHCFVARGCVFDPRLRRPWFPPTFPPLTIAYGTIDHLVVGKPLIDRLLAYESNVQIVHILELQGYEHMDMVLGCDAFKVVYPKIKDTIVRTIDPEDVPFVEVPRTGRYI
;
A
#
# COMPACT_ATOMS: atom_id res chain seq x y z
N MET A 1 12.05 38.27 15.96
CA MET A 1 10.79 39.01 16.06
C MET A 1 9.91 38.61 14.91
N ASN A 2 8.79 38.05 15.20
CA ASN A 2 7.68 37.48 14.43
C ASN A 2 7.69 35.95 14.26
N GLU A 3 7.57 35.29 15.38
CA GLU A 3 6.92 33.98 15.52
C GLU A 3 5.43 34.22 15.77
N SER A 4 4.60 34.29 14.75
CA SER A 4 3.13 34.24 14.96
C SER A 4 2.36 34.11 13.64
N ALA A 5 2.55 33.04 12.88
CA ALA A 5 1.70 32.75 11.72
C ALA A 5 1.42 31.26 11.45
N TYR A 6 1.69 30.36 12.40
CA TYR A 6 1.48 28.90 12.19
C TYR A 6 0.51 28.28 13.19
N ALA A 7 -0.50 29.00 13.63
CA ALA A 7 -1.58 28.48 14.47
C ALA A 7 -2.94 28.85 13.86
N ARG A 8 -3.28 28.23 12.73
CA ARG A 8 -4.69 28.06 12.32
C ARG A 8 -4.83 26.71 11.62
N GLY A 9 -5.06 25.69 12.42
CA GLY A 9 -5.50 24.37 11.99
C GLY A 9 -7.02 24.24 12.10
N ASP A 10 -7.80 25.04 11.38
CA ASP A 10 -9.25 25.06 11.51
C ASP A 10 -9.99 24.90 10.18
N SER A 11 -9.45 24.18 9.19
CA SER A 11 -10.17 24.00 7.92
C SER A 11 -10.50 22.54 7.55
N TRP A 12 -10.36 21.60 8.48
CA TRP A 12 -10.69 20.18 8.21
C TRP A 12 -12.00 19.70 8.83
N HIS A 13 -12.81 20.61 9.42
CA HIS A 13 -14.06 20.25 10.11
C HIS A 13 -15.31 20.25 9.23
N ASP A 14 -15.27 20.82 8.02
CA ASP A 14 -16.49 21.01 7.22
C ASP A 14 -16.82 19.85 6.26
N TYR A 15 -16.00 18.81 6.20
CA TYR A 15 -16.25 17.66 5.28
C TYR A 15 -17.09 16.52 5.88
N ASP A 16 -17.37 16.55 7.18
CA ASP A 16 -18.06 15.42 7.86
C ASP A 16 -19.59 15.61 8.00
N ASP A 17 -20.16 16.78 7.74
CA ASP A 17 -21.58 17.05 8.07
C ASP A 17 -22.57 16.88 6.90
N GLU A 18 -22.12 16.87 5.65
CA GLU A 18 -23.04 16.73 4.49
C GLU A 18 -23.39 15.28 4.11
N TRP A 19 -22.68 14.28 4.61
CA TRP A 19 -22.92 12.87 4.25
C TRP A 19 -23.95 12.14 5.12
N GLU A 20 -24.41 12.74 6.22
CA GLU A 20 -25.40 12.09 7.11
C GLU A 20 -26.86 12.28 6.68
N SER A 21 -27.17 13.17 5.73
CA SER A 21 -28.57 13.48 5.38
C SER A 21 -29.19 12.61 4.29
N ASP A 22 -28.38 11.90 3.49
CA ASP A 22 -28.92 11.15 2.32
C ASP A 22 -29.15 9.66 2.58
N PHE A 23 -28.74 9.12 3.72
CA PHE A 23 -28.90 7.69 4.02
C PHE A 23 -30.21 7.27 4.70
N HIS A 24 -31.13 8.20 4.97
CA HIS A 24 -32.40 7.91 5.71
C HIS A 24 -33.68 8.08 4.88
N ARG A 25 -33.61 8.09 3.54
CA ARG A 25 -34.83 8.41 2.76
C ARG A 25 -35.36 7.36 1.79
N GLU A 26 -34.83 6.14 1.78
CA GLU A 26 -35.38 5.07 0.92
C GLU A 26 -35.53 3.73 1.64
N GLU A 27 -36.38 3.68 2.63
CA GLU A 27 -37.12 2.47 3.03
C GLU A 27 -38.59 2.87 3.13
N ASP A 28 -39.33 2.82 2.00
CA ASP A 28 -40.76 2.51 1.94
C ASP A 28 -41.28 2.64 0.49
N SER A 29 -41.88 1.55 0.03
CA SER A 29 -42.62 1.31 -1.23
C SER A 29 -41.77 0.56 -2.29
N GLU A 30 -42.11 -0.64 -2.70
CA GLU A 30 -43.30 -1.14 -3.34
C GLU A 30 -43.26 -2.65 -3.53
N LEU A 31 -44.36 -3.26 -3.22
CA LEU A 31 -44.81 -4.59 -3.66
C LEU A 31 -45.72 -4.42 -4.89
N LEU A 32 -45.70 -5.44 -5.79
CA LEU A 32 -46.65 -5.77 -6.91
C LEU A 32 -46.27 -5.15 -8.27
N SER A 33 -46.16 -5.89 -9.38
CA SER A 33 -46.95 -6.99 -9.98
C SER A 33 -46.38 -7.42 -11.35
N HIS A 34 -46.46 -8.71 -11.63
CA HIS A 34 -46.57 -9.52 -12.85
C HIS A 34 -46.73 -8.83 -14.24
N SER A 35 -46.06 -9.30 -15.31
CA SER A 35 -46.50 -10.37 -16.23
C SER A 35 -45.82 -10.27 -17.62
N ASP A 36 -45.38 -11.42 -18.10
CA ASP A 36 -45.43 -12.01 -19.45
C ASP A 36 -45.11 -11.24 -20.74
N GLY A 37 -44.26 -11.87 -21.59
CA GLY A 37 -44.60 -12.10 -22.97
C GLY A 37 -43.54 -11.98 -24.05
N SER A 38 -42.95 -13.13 -24.43
CA SER A 38 -42.69 -13.56 -25.82
C SER A 38 -41.72 -12.83 -26.77
N ASP A 39 -40.71 -13.59 -27.20
CA ASP A 39 -39.99 -13.60 -28.49
C ASP A 39 -40.91 -13.62 -29.73
N PRO A 40 -40.51 -13.46 -31.00
CA PRO A 40 -39.27 -13.98 -31.62
C PRO A 40 -38.65 -13.24 -32.86
N ALA A 41 -37.45 -13.65 -33.22
CA ALA A 41 -36.85 -13.94 -34.54
C ALA A 41 -36.84 -12.93 -35.73
N GLY A 42 -35.66 -12.89 -36.41
CA GLY A 42 -35.57 -12.56 -37.85
C GLY A 42 -34.25 -11.95 -38.34
N VAL A 43 -33.28 -12.77 -38.70
CA VAL A 43 -32.65 -13.04 -40.01
C VAL A 43 -32.06 -11.87 -40.85
N ALA A 44 -30.72 -12.00 -41.05
CA ALA A 44 -29.88 -11.83 -42.27
C ALA A 44 -29.70 -10.46 -42.98
N GLY A 45 -28.41 -10.20 -43.31
CA GLY A 45 -28.03 -9.27 -44.38
C GLY A 45 -26.54 -9.03 -44.52
N ILE A 46 -25.91 -9.76 -45.45
CA ILE A 46 -24.53 -9.67 -45.94
C ILE A 46 -24.29 -8.36 -46.70
N GLY A 47 -23.13 -7.72 -46.52
CA GLY A 47 -22.70 -6.63 -47.38
C GLY A 47 -21.24 -6.24 -47.23
N THR A 48 -20.38 -6.82 -48.05
CA THR A 48 -18.98 -6.45 -48.29
C THR A 48 -18.83 -5.09 -48.93
N ARG A 49 -17.89 -4.24 -48.52
CA ARG A 49 -17.00 -3.45 -49.40
C ARG A 49 -15.78 -2.86 -48.75
N ARG A 50 -14.73 -2.87 -49.53
CA ARG A 50 -13.32 -2.50 -49.30
C ARG A 50 -13.07 -0.98 -49.25
N SER A 51 -11.93 -0.67 -48.59
CA SER A 51 -10.89 0.31 -48.92
C SER A 51 -10.96 1.70 -48.28
N GLY A 52 -9.84 2.07 -47.70
CA GLY A 52 -9.48 3.45 -47.36
C GLY A 52 -8.55 3.53 -46.15
N ARG A 53 -7.22 3.33 -46.36
CA ARG A 53 -6.22 3.70 -45.38
C ARG A 53 -6.15 5.21 -45.24
N THR A 54 -6.43 5.74 -44.06
CA THR A 54 -5.91 7.02 -43.62
C THR A 54 -5.42 6.84 -42.18
N ALA A 55 -4.21 7.35 -41.91
CA ALA A 55 -3.57 7.28 -40.59
C ALA A 55 -4.41 7.99 -39.52
N PRO A 56 -4.47 7.49 -38.29
CA PRO A 56 -5.19 8.17 -37.23
C PRO A 56 -4.35 9.31 -36.67
N ASP A 57 -4.97 10.47 -36.64
CA ASP A 57 -4.56 11.70 -36.02
C ASP A 57 -4.43 11.47 -34.49
N SER A 58 -3.27 11.85 -33.97
CA SER A 58 -2.93 11.75 -32.56
C SER A 58 -3.57 12.89 -31.76
N ARG A 59 -4.76 12.71 -31.21
CA ARG A 59 -5.31 13.54 -30.13
C ARG A 59 -6.68 13.07 -29.65
N SER A 60 -6.70 12.15 -28.69
CA SER A 60 -7.70 12.14 -27.60
C SER A 60 -7.33 11.00 -26.62
N ARG A 61 -6.60 11.35 -25.58
CA ARG A 61 -6.37 10.47 -24.42
C ARG A 61 -7.65 10.52 -23.58
N GLY A 62 -8.55 9.59 -23.80
CA GLY A 62 -9.67 9.37 -22.89
C GLY A 62 -9.16 8.65 -21.65
N VAL A 63 -9.14 9.34 -20.52
CA VAL A 63 -8.96 8.71 -19.20
C VAL A 63 -10.28 8.04 -18.84
N TYR A 64 -10.30 6.71 -18.81
CA TYR A 64 -11.47 5.96 -18.34
C TYR A 64 -11.41 5.85 -16.82
N VAL A 65 -12.26 6.60 -16.13
CA VAL A 65 -12.59 6.38 -14.72
C VAL A 65 -13.64 5.28 -14.71
N GLU A 66 -13.26 4.07 -14.31
CA GLU A 66 -14.21 2.98 -14.13
C GLU A 66 -14.60 2.88 -12.66
N HIS A 67 -15.86 3.08 -12.38
CA HIS A 67 -16.47 2.69 -11.11
C HIS A 67 -16.90 1.22 -11.25
N PRO A 68 -16.32 0.26 -10.53
CA PRO A 68 -16.82 -1.11 -10.57
C PRO A 68 -18.17 -1.17 -9.86
N HIS A 69 -19.24 -1.14 -10.65
CA HIS A 69 -20.59 -1.28 -10.15
C HIS A 69 -20.85 -2.69 -9.66
N THR A 70 -21.15 -2.80 -8.40
CA THR A 70 -22.17 -3.75 -7.95
C THR A 70 -23.51 -3.16 -8.41
N ALA A 71 -24.24 -3.90 -9.25
CA ALA A 71 -25.49 -3.51 -9.91
C ALA A 71 -26.34 -2.52 -9.10
N PHE A 72 -26.29 -1.25 -9.49
CA PHE A 72 -27.28 -0.23 -9.20
C PHE A 72 -27.42 0.65 -10.45
N GLU A 73 -28.67 0.93 -10.79
CA GLU A 73 -29.14 1.62 -11.96
C GLU A 73 -28.64 3.06 -12.06
N ASP A 74 -28.67 3.59 -13.29
CA ASP A 74 -28.28 4.93 -13.69
C ASP A 74 -28.83 6.03 -12.76
N VAL A 75 -27.95 6.63 -11.97
CA VAL A 75 -28.23 7.89 -11.30
C VAL A 75 -27.55 9.00 -12.09
N ALA A 76 -28.35 9.95 -12.54
CA ALA A 76 -27.92 11.13 -13.26
C ALA A 76 -26.81 11.86 -12.49
N VAL A 77 -25.69 12.14 -13.16
CA VAL A 77 -24.58 12.93 -12.65
C VAL A 77 -25.11 14.34 -12.36
N ALA A 78 -25.25 14.68 -11.10
CA ALA A 78 -25.44 16.07 -10.67
C ALA A 78 -24.13 16.83 -10.90
N GLU A 79 -24.19 17.99 -11.52
CA GLU A 79 -23.05 18.90 -11.65
C GLU A 79 -22.55 19.27 -10.26
N GLU A 80 -21.27 18.92 -9.97
CA GLU A 80 -20.62 19.30 -8.71
C GLU A 80 -20.50 20.83 -8.62
N PRO A 81 -20.76 21.42 -7.45
CA PRO A 81 -20.46 22.83 -7.21
C PRO A 81 -18.94 23.06 -7.22
N ASP A 82 -18.54 24.21 -7.74
CA ASP A 82 -17.16 24.68 -7.86
C ASP A 82 -16.35 24.40 -6.59
N GLN A 83 -15.42 23.45 -6.66
CA GLN A 83 -14.49 23.15 -5.58
C GLN A 83 -13.49 24.31 -5.44
N GLU A 84 -13.42 24.89 -4.27
CA GLU A 84 -12.39 25.88 -3.95
C GLU A 84 -10.99 25.26 -4.14
N PRO A 85 -10.05 26.01 -4.75
CA PRO A 85 -8.70 25.52 -4.96
C PRO A 85 -8.00 25.22 -3.64
N LEU A 86 -7.22 24.13 -3.61
CA LEU A 86 -6.37 23.74 -2.47
C LEU A 86 -5.71 24.95 -1.78
N PRO A 87 -5.61 24.99 -0.43
CA PRO A 87 -5.21 26.17 0.33
C PRO A 87 -3.69 26.48 0.23
N PHE A 88 -3.16 26.50 -0.97
CA PHE A 88 -1.80 26.95 -1.27
C PHE A 88 -1.86 28.05 -2.31
N HIS A 89 -1.52 29.28 -1.90
CA HIS A 89 -1.36 30.38 -2.83
C HIS A 89 -0.18 30.13 -3.76
N PRO A 90 -0.40 30.29 -5.08
CA PRO A 90 0.54 29.89 -6.12
C PRO A 90 1.72 30.80 -6.35
N ASP A 91 1.81 31.94 -5.66
CA ASP A 91 2.63 33.06 -6.11
C ASP A 91 4.01 33.16 -5.44
N GLU A 92 4.42 32.19 -4.60
CA GLU A 92 5.61 32.38 -3.77
C GLU A 92 6.92 31.82 -4.33
N LEU A 93 6.92 30.96 -5.35
CA LEU A 93 8.18 30.45 -5.96
C LEU A 93 8.03 30.23 -7.46
N ASP A 94 8.87 30.90 -8.24
CA ASP A 94 9.03 30.62 -9.67
C ASP A 94 9.62 29.20 -9.85
N PRO A 95 8.88 28.26 -10.47
CA PRO A 95 9.30 26.86 -10.57
C PRO A 95 10.55 26.63 -11.41
N GLU A 96 10.95 27.57 -12.27
CA GLU A 96 12.15 27.44 -13.09
C GLU A 96 13.42 27.92 -12.36
N THR A 97 13.28 28.79 -11.37
CA THR A 97 14.41 29.41 -10.66
C THR A 97 14.57 28.95 -9.22
N ALA A 98 13.56 28.25 -8.65
CA ALA A 98 13.61 27.77 -7.28
C ALA A 98 14.79 26.80 -7.06
N LYS A 99 15.74 27.20 -6.21
CA LYS A 99 16.86 26.35 -5.80
C LYS A 99 16.40 25.44 -4.65
N VAL A 100 17.08 24.29 -4.52
CA VAL A 100 16.86 23.35 -3.41
C VAL A 100 16.96 24.04 -2.04
N GLU A 101 17.78 25.08 -1.93
CA GLU A 101 18.00 25.88 -0.72
C GLU A 101 16.79 26.72 -0.31
N ASP A 102 15.86 27.00 -1.24
CA ASP A 102 14.65 27.80 -1.00
C ASP A 102 13.55 26.98 -0.28
N PHE A 103 13.74 25.68 -0.11
CA PHE A 103 12.79 24.79 0.57
C PHE A 103 13.09 24.73 2.07
N PRO A 104 12.05 24.70 2.93
CA PRO A 104 12.25 24.50 4.37
C PRO A 104 13.09 23.24 4.66
N ALA A 105 13.95 23.31 5.66
CA ALA A 105 14.88 22.21 6.03
C ALA A 105 14.22 20.84 6.23
N PHE A 106 12.92 20.79 6.54
CA PHE A 106 12.19 19.54 6.69
C PHE A 106 11.95 18.78 5.37
N PHE A 107 12.10 19.44 4.20
CA PHE A 107 12.09 18.75 2.91
C PHE A 107 13.39 17.98 2.65
N HIS A 108 14.45 18.30 3.38
CA HIS A 108 15.76 17.66 3.30
C HIS A 108 15.92 16.67 4.45
N HIS A 109 15.06 15.63 4.49
CA HIS A 109 15.24 14.59 5.48
C HIS A 109 16.55 13.86 5.23
N LYS A 110 17.50 13.99 6.16
CA LYS A 110 18.72 13.19 6.21
C LYS A 110 18.62 12.23 7.40
N VAL A 111 18.89 10.99 7.14
CA VAL A 111 19.06 9.99 8.21
C VAL A 111 20.26 10.39 9.06
N GLY A 112 20.19 10.11 10.37
CA GLY A 112 21.28 10.43 11.29
C GLY A 112 22.59 9.74 10.88
N GLU A 113 23.65 10.53 10.72
CA GLU A 113 24.98 9.98 10.51
C GLU A 113 25.57 9.53 11.86
N TYR A 114 25.98 8.28 11.93
CA TYR A 114 26.60 7.71 13.12
C TYR A 114 28.07 7.44 12.83
N GLY A 115 28.96 8.10 13.59
CA GLY A 115 30.39 7.81 13.58
C GLY A 115 30.72 6.45 14.20
N ASP A 116 32.02 6.15 14.29
CA ASP A 116 32.48 4.93 14.93
C ASP A 116 32.19 4.92 16.43
N PHE A 117 31.68 3.80 16.91
CA PHE A 117 31.35 3.60 18.32
C PHE A 117 32.56 3.05 19.08
N ASN A 118 33.10 3.86 20.03
CA ASN A 118 33.99 3.35 21.06
C ASN A 118 33.17 2.64 22.17
N TRP A 119 33.87 1.96 23.07
CA TRP A 119 33.22 1.21 24.15
C TRP A 119 32.32 2.09 25.05
N PHE A 120 32.71 3.34 25.30
CA PHE A 120 31.97 4.28 26.14
C PHE A 120 30.68 4.74 25.44
N SER A 121 30.76 5.11 24.17
CA SER A 121 29.59 5.45 23.35
C SER A 121 28.59 4.29 23.28
N ARG A 122 29.12 3.07 23.16
CA ARG A 122 28.29 1.85 23.15
C ARG A 122 27.60 1.62 24.50
N PHE A 123 28.33 1.73 25.63
CA PHE A 123 27.77 1.60 26.97
C PHE A 123 26.66 2.65 27.21
N TYR A 124 26.91 3.90 26.85
CA TYR A 124 25.91 4.96 26.95
C TYR A 124 24.65 4.67 26.08
N LEU A 125 24.85 4.15 24.87
CA LEU A 125 23.76 3.75 23.99
C LEU A 125 22.90 2.64 24.60
N GLU A 126 23.51 1.63 25.23
CA GLU A 126 22.76 0.54 25.88
C GLU A 126 21.95 1.03 27.08
N ILE A 127 22.47 1.94 27.89
CA ILE A 127 21.70 2.57 28.98
C ILE A 127 20.50 3.33 28.43
N ARG A 128 20.69 4.12 27.39
CA ARG A 128 19.58 4.81 26.71
C ARG A 128 18.55 3.82 26.17
N GLN A 129 18.99 2.71 25.63
CA GLN A 129 18.13 1.67 25.09
C GLN A 129 17.26 1.02 26.18
N LEU A 130 17.81 0.78 27.37
CA LEU A 130 17.04 0.29 28.53
C LEU A 130 15.96 1.30 28.97
N PHE A 131 16.31 2.58 29.02
CA PHE A 131 15.35 3.63 29.35
C PHE A 131 14.23 3.73 28.30
N MET A 132 14.58 3.72 27.02
CA MET A 132 13.62 3.71 25.92
C MET A 132 12.74 2.45 25.96
N LEU A 133 13.30 1.27 26.26
CA LEU A 133 12.54 0.03 26.40
C LEU A 133 11.45 0.17 27.47
N LEU A 134 11.76 0.79 28.62
CA LEU A 134 10.78 1.06 29.67
C LEU A 134 9.67 2.01 29.18
N LEU A 135 10.03 3.14 28.57
CA LEU A 135 9.07 4.13 28.08
C LEU A 135 8.15 3.54 27.00
N THR A 136 8.72 2.80 26.04
CA THR A 136 7.95 2.19 24.96
C THR A 136 7.08 1.04 25.42
N THR A 137 7.49 0.31 26.48
CA THR A 137 6.65 -0.71 27.14
C THR A 137 5.42 -0.08 27.78
N ILE A 138 5.60 1.02 28.51
CA ILE A 138 4.47 1.78 29.10
C ILE A 138 3.56 2.31 28.00
N GLY A 139 4.13 2.91 26.95
CA GLY A 139 3.37 3.42 25.81
C GLY A 139 2.57 2.34 25.10
N LEU A 140 3.19 1.19 24.81
CA LEU A 140 2.52 0.04 24.18
C LEU A 140 1.38 -0.50 25.05
N SER A 141 1.61 -0.61 26.37
CA SER A 141 0.59 -1.07 27.32
C SER A 141 -0.61 -0.10 27.37
N MET A 142 -0.35 1.20 27.33
CA MET A 142 -1.39 2.22 27.28
C MET A 142 -2.18 2.15 25.97
N VAL A 143 -1.52 2.05 24.83
CA VAL A 143 -2.16 1.92 23.52
C VAL A 143 -3.00 0.64 23.47
N MET A 144 -2.50 -0.48 23.99
CA MET A 144 -3.24 -1.73 24.11
C MET A 144 -4.49 -1.56 24.97
N GLY A 145 -4.39 -0.92 26.15
CA GLY A 145 -5.54 -0.64 27.01
C GLY A 145 -6.62 0.19 26.30
N LEU A 146 -6.22 1.26 25.62
CA LEU A 146 -7.14 2.10 24.86
C LEU A 146 -7.77 1.34 23.69
N ALA A 147 -7.00 0.49 23.01
CA ALA A 147 -7.49 -0.33 21.91
C ALA A 147 -8.53 -1.35 22.39
N ILE A 148 -8.29 -2.01 23.54
CA ILE A 148 -9.25 -2.93 24.16
C ILE A 148 -10.53 -2.19 24.57
N LEU A 149 -10.41 -1.02 25.23
CA LEU A 149 -11.56 -0.22 25.62
C LEU A 149 -12.41 0.18 24.40
N ARG A 150 -11.76 0.59 23.30
CA ARG A 150 -12.49 0.86 22.05
C ARG A 150 -13.16 -0.39 21.48
N TYR A 151 -12.43 -1.52 21.45
CA TYR A 151 -12.96 -2.78 20.93
C TYR A 151 -14.18 -3.27 21.71
N MET A 152 -14.19 -3.08 23.03
CA MET A 152 -15.30 -3.43 23.92
C MET A 152 -16.44 -2.41 23.94
N ASN A 153 -16.29 -1.25 23.31
CA ASN A 153 -17.34 -0.22 23.29
C ASN A 153 -18.54 -0.68 22.45
N PRO A 154 -19.73 -0.89 23.07
CA PRO A 154 -20.92 -1.33 22.34
C PRO A 154 -21.49 -0.27 21.39
N PHE A 155 -21.11 0.99 21.58
CA PHE A 155 -21.54 2.13 20.76
C PHE A 155 -20.55 2.42 19.61
N ARG A 156 -19.60 1.51 19.36
CA ARG A 156 -18.69 1.65 18.21
C ARG A 156 -19.52 1.60 16.92
N LYS A 157 -19.30 2.58 16.05
CA LYS A 157 -19.88 2.61 14.71
C LYS A 157 -19.41 1.34 13.95
N ASN A 158 -20.34 0.47 13.63
CA ASN A 158 -20.05 -0.75 12.87
C ASN A 158 -20.60 -0.54 11.46
N TYR A 159 -19.76 -0.66 10.47
CA TYR A 159 -20.22 -0.77 9.09
C TYR A 159 -20.89 -2.14 8.87
N PRO A 160 -21.92 -2.21 8.03
CA PRO A 160 -22.51 -3.50 7.68
C PRO A 160 -21.42 -4.37 7.04
N LYS A 161 -21.33 -5.63 7.48
CA LYS A 161 -20.36 -6.57 6.87
C LYS A 161 -20.71 -6.78 5.41
N ALA A 162 -19.67 -6.75 4.56
CA ALA A 162 -19.79 -7.14 3.16
C ALA A 162 -20.44 -8.53 3.07
N ARG A 163 -21.23 -8.75 2.02
CA ARG A 163 -21.85 -10.04 1.76
C ARG A 163 -20.77 -11.05 1.34
N VAL A 164 -20.12 -11.65 2.32
CA VAL A 164 -19.23 -12.78 2.08
C VAL A 164 -20.10 -14.00 1.78
N ASP A 165 -19.67 -14.84 0.86
CA ASP A 165 -20.26 -16.14 0.66
C ASP A 165 -20.23 -16.92 1.99
N PHE A 166 -21.42 -17.25 2.48
CA PHE A 166 -21.60 -17.89 3.79
C PHE A 166 -20.88 -19.26 3.91
N GLU A 167 -20.82 -20.02 2.82
CA GLU A 167 -20.09 -21.29 2.79
C GLU A 167 -18.59 -21.06 2.87
N TYR A 168 -18.08 -20.04 2.17
CA TYR A 168 -16.67 -19.66 2.25
C TYR A 168 -16.29 -19.18 3.65
N GLU A 169 -17.14 -18.37 4.30
CA GLU A 169 -16.85 -17.84 5.63
C GLU A 169 -16.81 -18.94 6.70
N ARG A 170 -17.64 -19.97 6.59
CA ARG A 170 -17.69 -21.09 7.54
C ARG A 170 -16.72 -22.23 7.24
N ARG A 171 -16.04 -22.18 6.13
CA ARG A 171 -15.12 -23.24 5.74
C ARG A 171 -13.97 -23.39 6.74
N ILE A 172 -13.68 -24.63 7.13
CA ILE A 172 -12.50 -24.99 7.93
C ILE A 172 -11.47 -25.55 6.99
N THR A 173 -10.36 -24.84 6.82
CA THR A 173 -9.31 -25.24 5.87
C THR A 173 -8.23 -26.14 6.48
N GLY A 174 -8.14 -26.21 7.81
CA GLY A 174 -7.04 -26.90 8.50
C GLY A 174 -5.71 -26.14 8.48
N GLU A 175 -5.68 -24.94 7.91
CA GLU A 175 -4.53 -24.08 7.84
C GLU A 175 -4.11 -23.58 9.24
N ARG A 176 -2.81 -23.58 9.52
CA ARG A 176 -2.27 -23.13 10.81
C ARG A 176 -1.77 -21.69 10.70
N TYR A 177 -1.65 -21.02 11.83
CA TYR A 177 -1.04 -19.70 11.90
C TYR A 177 0.47 -19.82 11.75
N SER A 178 1.02 -19.26 10.67
CA SER A 178 2.44 -19.28 10.34
C SER A 178 2.94 -17.89 9.97
N GLU A 179 4.21 -17.63 10.23
CA GLU A 179 4.90 -16.43 9.74
C GLU A 179 5.65 -16.69 8.43
N ARG A 180 5.60 -17.92 7.93
CA ARG A 180 6.37 -18.36 6.77
C ARG A 180 5.49 -18.41 5.54
N VAL A 181 5.89 -17.69 4.50
CA VAL A 181 5.25 -17.73 3.16
C VAL A 181 5.29 -19.14 2.59
N GLN A 182 6.43 -19.83 2.75
CA GLN A 182 6.61 -21.20 2.30
C GLN A 182 5.51 -22.13 2.81
N TYR A 183 5.13 -22.03 4.10
CA TYR A 183 4.06 -22.85 4.67
C TYR A 183 2.73 -22.68 3.93
N TYR A 184 2.31 -21.42 3.67
CA TYR A 184 1.05 -21.16 2.97
C TYR A 184 1.12 -21.59 1.50
N ALA A 185 2.26 -21.35 0.84
CA ALA A 185 2.46 -21.79 -0.53
C ALA A 185 2.33 -23.32 -0.67
N GLU A 186 3.06 -24.08 0.14
CA GLU A 186 3.02 -25.54 0.16
C GLU A 186 1.62 -26.07 0.52
N PHE A 187 0.97 -25.47 1.53
CA PHE A 187 -0.39 -25.87 1.94
C PHE A 187 -1.41 -25.75 0.80
N TRP A 188 -1.29 -24.69 -0.01
CA TRP A 188 -2.17 -24.46 -1.16
C TRP A 188 -1.63 -25.09 -2.46
N GLY A 189 -0.52 -25.83 -2.38
CA GLY A 189 0.05 -26.61 -3.50
C GLY A 189 0.82 -25.77 -4.49
N TYR A 190 1.45 -24.69 -4.03
CA TYR A 190 2.44 -23.89 -4.75
C TYR A 190 3.85 -24.22 -4.26
N GLN A 191 4.84 -23.89 -5.09
CA GLN A 191 6.25 -23.93 -4.72
C GLN A 191 6.68 -22.54 -4.26
N CYS A 192 7.47 -22.46 -3.19
CA CYS A 192 8.08 -21.23 -2.69
C CYS A 192 9.60 -21.41 -2.65
N GLU A 193 10.32 -20.48 -3.26
CA GLU A 193 11.77 -20.36 -3.20
C GLU A 193 12.13 -19.09 -2.44
N GLU A 194 13.10 -19.17 -1.53
CA GLU A 194 13.58 -18.01 -0.75
C GLU A 194 14.90 -17.50 -1.35
N TYR A 195 15.03 -16.19 -1.51
CA TYR A 195 16.19 -15.52 -2.05
C TYR A 195 16.71 -14.46 -1.11
N ASP A 196 18.04 -14.28 -1.12
CA ASP A 196 18.74 -13.19 -0.48
C ASP A 196 19.15 -12.15 -1.52
N ILE A 197 18.59 -10.96 -1.45
CA ILE A 197 18.92 -9.85 -2.32
C ILE A 197 19.90 -8.94 -1.59
N ILE A 198 21.13 -8.88 -2.06
CA ILE A 198 22.16 -8.00 -1.49
C ILE A 198 22.11 -6.67 -2.25
N THR A 199 21.71 -5.60 -1.55
CA THR A 199 21.63 -4.26 -2.13
C THR A 199 23.01 -3.60 -2.21
N ARG A 200 23.14 -2.56 -3.04
CA ARG A 200 24.36 -1.75 -3.13
C ARG A 200 24.76 -1.13 -1.80
N GLY A 201 23.77 -0.86 -0.93
CA GLY A 201 24.00 -0.40 0.43
C GLY A 201 24.47 -1.49 1.41
N GLY A 202 24.62 -2.74 0.96
CA GLY A 202 25.05 -3.88 1.79
C GLY A 202 23.93 -4.54 2.60
N TRP A 203 22.67 -4.18 2.37
CA TRP A 203 21.51 -4.81 3.00
C TRP A 203 21.23 -6.17 2.37
N ILE A 204 20.86 -7.14 3.19
CA ILE A 204 20.45 -8.49 2.76
C ILE A 204 18.94 -8.57 2.98
N LEU A 205 18.19 -8.41 1.90
CA LEU A 205 16.74 -8.45 1.90
C LEU A 205 16.26 -9.86 1.57
N LYS A 206 15.17 -10.29 2.21
CA LYS A 206 14.55 -11.59 1.90
C LYS A 206 13.45 -11.42 0.85
N ALA A 207 13.44 -12.29 -0.15
CA ALA A 207 12.40 -12.37 -1.16
C ALA A 207 11.87 -13.79 -1.27
N HIS A 208 10.59 -13.93 -1.63
CA HIS A 208 9.92 -15.20 -1.87
C HIS A 208 9.43 -15.23 -3.31
N ARG A 209 9.84 -16.23 -4.06
CA ARG A 209 9.37 -16.49 -5.42
C ARG A 209 8.37 -17.64 -5.39
N ILE A 210 7.17 -17.38 -5.88
CA ILE A 210 6.06 -18.34 -5.84
C ILE A 210 5.72 -18.78 -7.26
N SER A 211 5.63 -20.10 -7.47
CA SER A 211 5.31 -20.70 -8.77
C SER A 211 4.36 -21.88 -8.62
N ASP A 212 3.71 -22.25 -9.71
CA ASP A 212 2.91 -23.48 -9.79
C ASP A 212 3.78 -24.62 -10.32
N PRO A 213 4.09 -25.64 -9.50
CA PRO A 213 4.94 -26.77 -9.92
C PRO A 213 4.33 -27.61 -11.05
N ARG A 214 3.02 -27.46 -11.31
CA ARG A 214 2.29 -28.22 -12.33
C ARG A 214 2.31 -27.54 -13.69
N ARG A 215 2.90 -26.36 -13.79
CA ARG A 215 2.89 -25.56 -15.01
C ARG A 215 3.93 -26.09 -16.00
N PRO A 216 3.52 -26.67 -17.15
CA PRO A 216 4.44 -27.02 -18.19
C PRO A 216 4.98 -25.76 -18.89
N GLY A 217 6.27 -25.72 -19.17
CA GLY A 217 6.88 -24.62 -19.93
C GLY A 217 7.48 -23.49 -19.10
N GLY A 218 7.57 -23.64 -17.78
CA GLY A 218 8.35 -22.74 -16.94
C GLY A 218 7.54 -21.59 -16.32
N ARG A 219 8.26 -20.58 -15.86
CA ARG A 219 7.76 -19.43 -15.14
C ARG A 219 7.30 -18.35 -16.11
N GLY A 220 6.22 -17.65 -15.74
CA GLY A 220 5.66 -16.58 -16.56
C GLY A 220 6.38 -15.25 -16.41
N TYR A 221 5.72 -14.19 -16.84
CA TYR A 221 6.21 -12.82 -16.73
C TYR A 221 6.38 -12.40 -15.26
N PRO A 222 7.51 -11.76 -14.89
CA PRO A 222 7.80 -11.43 -13.50
C PRO A 222 6.93 -10.29 -12.95
N VAL A 223 6.36 -10.53 -11.77
CA VAL A 223 5.58 -9.55 -11.01
C VAL A 223 6.17 -9.42 -9.61
N VAL A 224 6.60 -8.22 -9.23
CA VAL A 224 7.10 -7.92 -7.89
C VAL A 224 5.99 -7.35 -7.03
N LEU A 225 5.77 -7.95 -5.85
CA LEU A 225 4.83 -7.49 -4.82
C LEU A 225 5.60 -6.89 -3.65
N GLN A 226 5.32 -5.62 -3.32
CA GLN A 226 5.95 -4.91 -2.20
C GLN A 226 4.92 -4.47 -1.17
N HIS A 227 5.08 -4.94 0.06
CA HIS A 227 4.16 -4.69 1.17
C HIS A 227 4.28 -3.29 1.80
N GLY A 228 3.31 -2.94 2.65
CA GLY A 228 3.26 -1.70 3.44
C GLY A 228 4.08 -1.72 4.73
N ILE A 229 4.01 -0.62 5.48
CA ILE A 229 4.67 -0.50 6.79
C ILE A 229 4.17 -1.56 7.77
N LEU A 230 5.05 -2.05 8.63
CA LEU A 230 4.77 -3.08 9.66
C LEU A 230 4.23 -4.41 9.10
N CYS A 231 4.27 -4.62 7.80
CA CYS A 231 3.92 -5.86 7.13
C CYS A 231 5.16 -6.64 6.67
N THR A 232 4.94 -7.81 6.12
CA THR A 232 5.94 -8.67 5.45
C THR A 232 5.40 -9.13 4.11
N SER A 233 6.23 -9.82 3.33
CA SER A 233 5.80 -10.50 2.10
C SER A 233 4.59 -11.42 2.29
N LEU A 234 4.38 -11.94 3.50
CA LEU A 234 3.24 -12.79 3.84
C LEU A 234 1.88 -12.09 3.64
N PHE A 235 1.83 -10.77 3.69
CA PHE A 235 0.62 -9.97 3.49
C PHE A 235 -0.17 -10.37 2.24
N PHE A 236 0.52 -10.78 1.19
CA PHE A 236 -0.07 -11.16 -0.09
C PHE A 236 -0.52 -12.62 -0.18
N PHE A 237 -0.41 -13.41 0.92
CA PHE A 237 -0.67 -14.86 0.93
C PHE A 237 -1.60 -15.33 2.06
N THR A 238 -2.28 -14.42 2.75
CA THR A 238 -3.05 -14.73 3.97
C THR A 238 -4.55 -14.89 3.75
N SER A 239 -5.03 -14.60 2.54
CA SER A 239 -6.45 -14.75 2.17
C SER A 239 -6.73 -16.11 1.52
N GLU A 240 -5.99 -17.14 1.95
CA GLU A 240 -6.11 -18.52 1.44
C GLU A 240 -5.89 -18.58 -0.07
N GLU A 241 -6.64 -19.43 -0.83
CA GLU A 241 -6.54 -19.49 -2.29
C GLU A 241 -6.91 -18.17 -2.98
N ARG A 242 -7.67 -17.27 -2.33
CA ARG A 242 -8.03 -15.95 -2.85
C ARG A 242 -6.96 -14.89 -2.60
N SER A 243 -5.79 -15.28 -2.11
CA SER A 243 -4.65 -14.38 -1.91
C SER A 243 -4.16 -13.80 -3.21
N LEU A 244 -3.79 -12.51 -3.24
CA LEU A 244 -3.29 -11.83 -4.44
C LEU A 244 -2.11 -12.57 -5.06
N GLY A 245 -1.15 -13.02 -4.24
CA GLY A 245 0.03 -13.71 -4.73
C GLY A 245 -0.32 -15.03 -5.43
N PHE A 246 -1.18 -15.85 -4.84
CA PHE A 246 -1.61 -17.12 -5.46
C PHE A 246 -2.49 -16.88 -6.69
N TRP A 247 -3.37 -15.88 -6.63
CA TRP A 247 -4.19 -15.52 -7.77
C TRP A 247 -3.35 -15.14 -9.00
N LEU A 248 -2.29 -14.34 -8.80
CA LEU A 248 -1.37 -13.97 -9.89
C LEU A 248 -0.60 -15.17 -10.43
N VAL A 249 -0.16 -16.10 -9.56
CA VAL A 249 0.46 -17.36 -10.01
C VAL A 249 -0.51 -18.18 -10.86
N ASP A 250 -1.78 -18.27 -10.45
CA ASP A 250 -2.82 -18.98 -11.21
C ASP A 250 -3.12 -18.29 -12.55
N GLN A 251 -2.92 -16.98 -12.65
CA GLN A 251 -2.98 -16.23 -13.92
C GLN A 251 -1.72 -16.38 -14.78
N GLY A 252 -0.72 -17.12 -14.31
CA GLY A 252 0.44 -17.44 -15.11
C GLY A 252 1.67 -16.61 -14.86
N PHE A 253 1.66 -15.71 -13.91
CA PHE A 253 2.80 -14.86 -13.59
C PHE A 253 3.85 -15.56 -12.71
N ASP A 254 5.09 -15.11 -12.81
CA ASP A 254 6.19 -15.44 -11.90
C ASP A 254 6.21 -14.41 -10.76
N VAL A 255 5.70 -14.79 -9.60
CA VAL A 255 5.41 -13.86 -8.51
C VAL A 255 6.54 -13.78 -7.51
N TRP A 256 7.07 -12.56 -7.31
CA TRP A 256 8.12 -12.24 -6.37
C TRP A 256 7.57 -11.34 -5.26
N SER A 257 7.52 -11.81 -4.03
CA SER A 257 7.12 -10.99 -2.88
C SER A 257 8.33 -10.64 -2.03
N THR A 258 8.61 -9.35 -1.92
CA THR A 258 9.84 -8.84 -1.33
C THR A 258 9.62 -8.24 0.04
N ASN A 259 10.68 -8.16 0.84
CA ASN A 259 10.68 -7.65 2.19
C ASN A 259 11.64 -6.47 2.34
N ILE A 260 11.40 -5.62 3.34
CA ILE A 260 12.25 -4.49 3.69
C ILE A 260 13.37 -4.89 4.66
N ARG A 261 14.30 -3.96 4.90
CA ARG A 261 15.56 -4.12 5.67
C ARG A 261 15.40 -4.72 7.07
N SER A 262 14.27 -4.56 7.73
CA SER A 262 14.06 -5.00 9.12
C SER A 262 13.30 -6.31 9.24
N ASN A 263 12.78 -6.85 8.16
CA ASN A 263 11.97 -8.06 8.19
C ASN A 263 12.79 -9.29 8.59
N PHE A 264 12.09 -10.39 8.88
CA PHE A 264 12.72 -11.60 9.40
C PHE A 264 13.79 -12.12 8.46
N GLY A 265 14.94 -12.44 9.04
CA GLY A 265 16.10 -12.90 8.32
C GLY A 265 16.85 -11.84 7.52
N ALA A 266 16.33 -10.60 7.45
CA ALA A 266 17.08 -9.49 6.88
C ALA A 266 18.36 -9.20 7.67
N GLY A 267 19.42 -8.81 6.98
CA GLY A 267 20.73 -8.54 7.55
C GLY A 267 21.45 -7.39 6.85
N HIS A 268 22.70 -7.24 7.17
CA HIS A 268 23.61 -6.32 6.50
C HIS A 268 25.01 -6.94 6.46
N THR A 269 25.75 -6.72 5.40
CA THR A 269 27.09 -7.31 5.19
C THR A 269 28.11 -6.94 6.26
N THR A 270 27.99 -5.74 6.83
CA THR A 270 28.92 -5.21 7.85
C THR A 270 28.24 -4.83 9.16
N ASN A 271 27.08 -4.15 9.10
CA ASN A 271 26.43 -3.62 10.28
C ASN A 271 25.64 -4.70 11.02
N LYS A 272 25.76 -4.74 12.34
CA LYS A 272 24.98 -5.67 13.19
C LYS A 272 23.70 -5.00 13.67
N ARG A 273 22.67 -5.78 14.02
CA ARG A 273 21.38 -5.25 14.48
C ARG A 273 21.45 -4.37 15.73
N TRP A 274 22.47 -4.54 16.58
CA TRP A 274 22.70 -3.66 17.72
C TRP A 274 23.31 -2.30 17.35
N ASP A 275 23.89 -2.17 16.15
CA ASP A 275 24.49 -0.93 15.66
C ASP A 275 23.39 0.02 15.14
N PRO A 276 23.34 1.29 15.60
CA PRO A 276 22.39 2.25 15.06
C PRO A 276 22.45 2.43 13.54
N ARG A 277 23.61 2.22 12.92
CA ARG A 277 23.78 2.26 11.46
C ARG A 277 22.93 1.23 10.72
N PHE A 278 22.63 0.09 11.38
CA PHE A 278 21.68 -0.89 10.83
C PHE A 278 20.23 -0.34 10.75
N TRP A 279 19.89 0.64 11.57
CA TRP A 279 18.55 1.21 11.66
C TRP A 279 18.44 2.62 11.06
N ALA A 280 19.55 3.14 10.50
CA ALA A 280 19.64 4.47 9.93
C ALA A 280 19.03 4.50 8.51
N TRP A 281 17.71 4.40 8.42
CA TRP A 281 16.97 4.45 7.14
C TRP A 281 15.53 4.92 7.35
N SER A 282 15.02 5.59 6.31
CA SER A 282 13.67 6.10 6.19
C SER A 282 12.99 5.56 4.93
N LEU A 283 11.92 6.19 4.48
CA LEU A 283 11.23 5.83 3.24
C LEU A 283 12.12 6.00 2.00
N ILE A 284 13.04 6.97 2.03
CA ILE A 284 13.93 7.29 0.91
C ILE A 284 14.86 6.11 0.64
N GLU A 285 15.51 5.60 1.67
CA GLU A 285 16.44 4.48 1.56
C GLU A 285 15.73 3.17 1.19
N LEU A 286 14.46 3.03 1.55
CA LEU A 286 13.65 1.90 1.07
C LEU A 286 13.34 2.02 -0.43
N GLY A 287 13.23 3.24 -0.96
CA GLY A 287 13.16 3.48 -2.40
C GLY A 287 14.45 3.07 -3.12
N ASP A 288 15.61 3.35 -2.52
CA ASP A 288 16.91 2.95 -3.07
C ASP A 288 17.02 1.41 -3.18
N ASP A 289 16.53 0.68 -2.18
CA ASP A 289 16.51 -0.79 -2.19
C ASP A 289 15.65 -1.36 -3.32
N LEU A 290 14.54 -0.70 -3.68
CA LEU A 290 13.67 -1.19 -4.75
C LEU A 290 14.36 -1.21 -6.12
N VAL A 291 15.33 -0.31 -6.36
CA VAL A 291 16.15 -0.36 -7.58
C VAL A 291 16.94 -1.67 -7.64
N ASP A 292 17.56 -2.04 -6.52
CA ASP A 292 18.36 -3.27 -6.44
C ASP A 292 17.48 -4.52 -6.50
N VAL A 293 16.27 -4.46 -5.94
CA VAL A 293 15.26 -5.54 -6.05
C VAL A 293 14.84 -5.76 -7.50
N VAL A 294 14.51 -4.68 -8.22
CA VAL A 294 14.13 -4.77 -9.64
C VAL A 294 15.29 -5.35 -10.47
N ASP A 295 16.51 -4.84 -10.27
CA ASP A 295 17.68 -5.34 -10.98
C ASP A 295 17.99 -6.80 -10.68
N PHE A 296 17.78 -7.25 -9.44
CA PHE A 296 17.93 -8.63 -9.04
C PHE A 296 16.91 -9.54 -9.77
N VAL A 297 15.63 -9.19 -9.71
CA VAL A 297 14.57 -10.01 -10.31
C VAL A 297 14.72 -10.10 -11.84
N LEU A 298 15.06 -9.00 -12.51
CA LEU A 298 15.32 -9.00 -13.94
C LEU A 298 16.50 -9.90 -14.32
N ARG A 299 17.57 -9.89 -13.53
CA ARG A 299 18.74 -10.76 -13.75
C ARG A 299 18.38 -12.23 -13.54
N GLU A 300 17.61 -12.56 -12.50
CA GLU A 300 17.19 -13.93 -12.18
C GLU A 300 16.18 -14.49 -13.18
N THR A 301 15.37 -13.65 -13.79
CA THR A 301 14.32 -14.07 -14.72
C THR A 301 14.72 -13.95 -16.18
N GLY A 302 15.71 -13.12 -16.50
CA GLY A 302 16.16 -12.86 -17.85
C GLY A 302 15.25 -11.92 -18.66
N TYR A 303 14.18 -11.40 -18.06
CA TYR A 303 13.32 -10.40 -18.70
C TYR A 303 13.96 -9.00 -18.69
N ARG A 304 13.56 -8.16 -19.65
CA ARG A 304 14.01 -6.76 -19.74
C ARG A 304 13.21 -5.82 -18.82
N GLN A 305 11.95 -6.19 -18.56
CA GLN A 305 11.03 -5.44 -17.72
C GLN A 305 10.25 -6.40 -16.82
N LEU A 306 9.70 -5.86 -15.74
CA LEU A 306 8.79 -6.54 -14.84
C LEU A 306 7.60 -5.64 -14.48
N ALA A 307 6.52 -6.24 -13.99
CA ALA A 307 5.41 -5.48 -13.40
C ALA A 307 5.65 -5.31 -11.90
N PHE A 308 5.36 -4.12 -11.38
CA PHE A 308 5.48 -3.82 -9.95
C PHE A 308 4.11 -3.51 -9.34
N VAL A 309 3.79 -4.18 -8.25
CA VAL A 309 2.56 -3.95 -7.46
C VAL A 309 2.97 -3.59 -6.04
N GLY A 310 2.74 -2.36 -5.65
CA GLY A 310 2.99 -1.87 -4.29
C GLY A 310 1.71 -1.73 -3.49
N HIS A 311 1.80 -1.91 -2.17
CA HIS A 311 0.74 -1.57 -1.23
C HIS A 311 1.25 -0.55 -0.22
N SER A 312 0.49 0.53 0.02
CA SER A 312 0.78 1.50 1.09
C SER A 312 2.20 2.07 0.99
N GLN A 313 3.03 1.91 2.03
CA GLN A 313 4.44 2.33 2.04
C GLN A 313 5.23 1.81 0.83
N GLY A 314 4.95 0.60 0.34
CA GLY A 314 5.60 0.07 -0.85
C GLY A 314 5.35 0.92 -2.09
N THR A 315 4.18 1.57 -2.18
CA THR A 315 3.90 2.55 -3.25
C THR A 315 4.68 3.83 -3.05
N GLY A 316 4.70 4.38 -1.82
CA GLY A 316 5.43 5.60 -1.49
C GLY A 316 6.94 5.46 -1.79
N SER A 317 7.53 4.31 -1.44
CA SER A 317 8.93 4.00 -1.76
C SER A 317 9.18 3.94 -3.27
N MET A 318 8.26 3.31 -4.05
CA MET A 318 8.40 3.22 -5.50
C MET A 318 8.20 4.58 -6.18
N PHE A 319 7.26 5.40 -5.74
CA PHE A 319 7.11 6.76 -6.27
C PHE A 319 8.39 7.59 -6.06
N LEU A 320 9.00 7.54 -4.86
CA LEU A 320 10.28 8.21 -4.58
C LEU A 320 11.43 7.65 -5.42
N ALA A 321 11.48 6.32 -5.58
CA ALA A 321 12.51 5.69 -6.42
C ALA A 321 12.40 6.12 -7.89
N LEU A 322 11.19 6.20 -8.44
CA LEU A 322 10.93 6.61 -9.82
C LEU A 322 11.21 8.10 -10.07
N GLU A 323 11.01 8.96 -9.05
CA GLU A 323 11.42 10.36 -9.11
C GLU A 323 12.94 10.49 -9.14
N LYS A 324 13.61 9.78 -8.22
CA LYS A 324 15.05 9.85 -8.02
C LYS A 324 15.86 9.17 -9.14
N TYR A 325 15.42 8.00 -9.60
CA TYR A 325 16.11 7.13 -10.54
C TYR A 325 15.36 7.04 -11.87
N LYS A 326 15.63 7.98 -12.77
CA LYS A 326 14.92 8.10 -14.05
C LYS A 326 14.95 6.84 -14.91
N GLU A 327 16.02 6.03 -14.78
CA GLU A 327 16.18 4.78 -15.54
C GLU A 327 15.35 3.63 -14.97
N LEU A 328 14.92 3.70 -13.72
CA LEU A 328 14.11 2.65 -13.11
C LEU A 328 12.81 2.42 -13.88
N GLY A 329 12.18 3.51 -14.33
CA GLY A 329 10.93 3.43 -15.10
C GLY A 329 11.04 2.62 -16.38
N THR A 330 12.21 2.59 -17.03
CA THR A 330 12.43 1.79 -18.25
C THR A 330 12.50 0.28 -17.98
N LYS A 331 12.69 -0.12 -16.72
CA LYS A 331 12.74 -1.50 -16.26
C LYS A 331 11.39 -2.03 -15.79
N LEU A 332 10.37 -1.16 -15.75
CA LEU A 332 9.01 -1.51 -15.34
C LEU A 332 8.08 -1.43 -16.53
N SER A 333 7.38 -2.53 -16.83
CA SER A 333 6.29 -2.50 -17.82
C SER A 333 5.06 -1.77 -17.27
N SER A 334 4.84 -1.88 -15.96
CA SER A 334 3.77 -1.17 -15.26
C SER A 334 4.05 -1.01 -13.77
N PHE A 335 3.39 -0.01 -13.18
CA PHE A 335 3.32 0.17 -11.74
C PHE A 335 1.85 0.19 -11.30
N THR A 336 1.47 -0.72 -10.41
CA THR A 336 0.16 -0.70 -9.74
C THR A 336 0.32 -0.25 -8.30
N ALA A 337 -0.33 0.85 -7.95
CA ALA A 337 -0.32 1.45 -6.61
C ALA A 337 -1.63 1.17 -5.87
N LEU A 338 -1.59 0.29 -4.87
CA LEU A 338 -2.71 -0.06 -4.01
C LEU A 338 -2.62 0.74 -2.70
N GLY A 339 -3.62 1.59 -2.42
CA GLY A 339 -3.61 2.48 -1.26
C GLY A 339 -2.36 3.39 -1.23
N PRO A 340 -2.18 4.28 -2.23
CA PRO A 340 -0.92 4.99 -2.44
C PRO A 340 -0.57 5.91 -1.27
N ALA A 341 0.54 5.61 -0.57
CA ALA A 341 1.02 6.40 0.57
C ALA A 341 1.77 7.67 0.12
N VAL A 342 1.07 8.55 -0.59
CA VAL A 342 1.58 9.85 -1.08
C VAL A 342 1.00 11.01 -0.29
N TYR A 343 -0.26 10.94 0.13
CA TYR A 343 -0.94 11.96 0.95
C TYR A 343 -1.45 11.35 2.26
N PRO A 344 -1.22 12.00 3.42
CA PRO A 344 -1.65 11.50 4.72
C PRO A 344 -3.16 11.63 4.92
N GLY A 345 -3.77 10.61 5.51
CA GLY A 345 -5.17 10.63 5.91
C GLY A 345 -5.38 11.04 7.38
N LYS A 346 -6.66 11.17 7.76
CA LYS A 346 -7.08 11.66 9.09
C LYS A 346 -6.66 10.76 10.27
N SER A 347 -6.44 9.47 10.05
CA SER A 347 -5.99 8.56 11.12
C SER A 347 -4.67 8.97 11.75
N LEU A 348 -3.78 9.62 10.99
CA LEU A 348 -2.51 10.13 11.52
C LEU A 348 -2.69 11.32 12.49
N ASN A 349 -3.88 11.87 12.60
CA ASN A 349 -4.24 12.88 13.59
C ASN A 349 -4.83 12.31 14.88
N ARG A 350 -4.96 10.98 15.02
CA ARG A 350 -5.47 10.34 16.24
C ARG A 350 -4.51 10.52 17.42
N LEU A 351 -5.07 10.39 18.64
CA LEU A 351 -4.38 10.71 19.89
C LEU A 351 -2.98 10.07 19.99
N PRO A 352 -2.73 8.79 19.73
CA PRO A 352 -1.39 8.22 19.85
C PRO A 352 -0.37 8.91 18.94
N PHE A 353 -0.72 9.15 17.68
CA PHE A 353 0.17 9.81 16.72
C PHE A 353 0.36 11.30 17.03
N ARG A 354 -0.68 11.98 17.52
CA ARG A 354 -0.55 13.37 17.98
C ARG A 354 0.42 13.49 19.14
N VAL A 355 0.33 12.59 20.14
CA VAL A 355 1.27 12.57 21.28
C VAL A 355 2.70 12.32 20.79
N MET A 356 2.91 11.39 19.87
CA MET A 356 4.22 11.13 19.30
C MET A 356 4.79 12.35 18.56
N ARG A 357 3.95 13.09 17.83
CA ARG A 357 4.35 14.33 17.14
C ARG A 357 4.64 15.51 18.08
N MET A 358 4.21 15.45 19.34
CA MET A 358 4.59 16.45 20.35
C MET A 358 6.08 16.40 20.72
N VAL A 359 6.80 15.36 20.30
CA VAL A 359 8.26 15.24 20.44
C VAL A 359 8.92 15.92 19.22
N PRO A 360 9.24 17.24 19.27
CA PRO A 360 9.39 18.05 18.07
C PRO A 360 10.75 17.91 17.38
N SER A 361 11.78 17.52 18.13
CA SER A 361 13.14 17.45 17.62
C SER A 361 13.61 16.01 17.45
N ARG A 362 14.46 15.78 16.47
CA ARG A 362 15.10 14.48 16.23
C ARG A 362 15.90 14.00 17.44
N TRP A 363 16.53 14.92 18.15
CA TRP A 363 17.24 14.62 19.38
C TRP A 363 16.28 14.10 20.48
N ALA A 364 15.19 14.84 20.74
CA ALA A 364 14.17 14.43 21.70
C ALA A 364 13.48 13.11 21.28
N TRP A 365 13.19 12.94 19.99
CA TRP A 365 12.68 11.69 19.43
C TRP A 365 13.62 10.52 19.75
N SER A 366 14.93 10.71 19.52
CA SER A 366 15.93 9.68 19.80
C SER A 366 16.06 9.30 21.29
N LEU A 367 15.68 10.20 22.20
CA LEU A 367 15.63 9.90 23.63
C LEU A 367 14.42 9.04 24.00
N VAL A 368 13.26 9.30 23.38
CA VAL A 368 11.99 8.62 23.69
C VAL A 368 11.87 7.30 22.96
N PHE A 369 12.15 7.30 21.65
CA PHE A 369 11.91 6.16 20.74
C PHE A 369 13.20 5.46 20.28
N GLY A 370 14.36 5.91 20.78
CA GLY A 370 15.65 5.34 20.44
C GLY A 370 16.16 5.71 19.05
N VAL A 371 17.32 5.13 18.71
CA VAL A 371 18.03 5.31 17.43
C VAL A 371 18.14 4.01 16.65
N ARG A 372 17.51 2.95 17.12
CA ARG A 372 17.48 1.63 16.50
C ARG A 372 16.05 1.30 16.05
N GLU A 373 15.60 0.09 16.38
CA GLU A 373 14.24 -0.35 16.13
C GLU A 373 13.21 0.49 16.89
N PHE A 374 12.10 0.76 16.24
CA PHE A 374 10.95 1.38 16.86
C PHE A 374 10.14 0.35 17.68
N MET A 375 9.85 0.67 18.93
CA MET A 375 9.05 -0.15 19.85
C MET A 375 9.55 -1.61 20.00
N PRO A 376 10.77 -1.86 20.49
CA PRO A 376 11.32 -3.19 20.72
C PRO A 376 10.41 -4.15 21.53
N PRO A 377 9.60 -3.68 22.52
CA PRO A 377 8.68 -4.55 23.24
C PRO A 377 7.72 -5.32 22.35
N LEU A 378 7.31 -4.74 21.21
CA LEU A 378 6.42 -5.41 20.25
C LEU A 378 7.08 -6.68 19.69
N GLY A 379 8.36 -6.60 19.32
CA GLY A 379 9.14 -7.74 18.86
C GLY A 379 9.29 -8.84 19.92
N ILE A 380 9.47 -8.46 21.20
CA ILE A 380 9.55 -9.39 22.33
C ILE A 380 8.21 -10.10 22.54
N VAL A 381 7.13 -9.35 22.63
CA VAL A 381 5.76 -9.89 22.81
C VAL A 381 5.41 -10.87 21.68
N ARG A 382 5.77 -10.55 20.44
CA ARG A 382 5.54 -11.42 19.29
C ARG A 382 6.28 -12.77 19.38
N GLN A 383 7.48 -12.81 19.97
CA GLN A 383 8.26 -14.04 20.15
C GLN A 383 7.72 -14.93 21.28
N ILE A 384 7.14 -14.33 22.32
CA ILE A 384 6.68 -15.02 23.52
C ILE A 384 5.25 -15.56 23.35
N LEU A 385 4.35 -14.78 22.73
CA LEU A 385 2.95 -15.14 22.62
C LEU A 385 2.69 -16.20 21.54
N PRO A 386 1.72 -17.10 21.74
CA PRO A 386 1.20 -17.94 20.67
C PRO A 386 0.72 -17.10 19.49
N LYS A 387 1.00 -17.53 18.26
CA LYS A 387 0.75 -16.75 17.03
C LYS A 387 -0.70 -16.28 16.88
N PHE A 388 -1.66 -17.13 17.18
CA PHE A 388 -3.08 -16.76 17.12
C PHE A 388 -3.43 -15.64 18.11
N LEU A 389 -2.89 -15.71 19.33
CA LEU A 389 -3.15 -14.69 20.35
C LEU A 389 -2.50 -13.36 19.97
N PHE A 390 -1.23 -13.40 19.54
CA PHE A 390 -0.54 -12.22 19.05
C PHE A 390 -1.29 -11.59 17.86
N GLY A 391 -1.74 -12.41 16.90
CA GLY A 391 -2.46 -11.93 15.72
C GLY A 391 -3.77 -11.21 16.09
N HIS A 392 -4.55 -11.74 17.05
CA HIS A 392 -5.76 -11.06 17.53
C HIS A 392 -5.46 -9.75 18.27
N MET A 393 -4.43 -9.75 19.13
CA MET A 393 -4.01 -8.53 19.85
C MET A 393 -3.50 -7.46 18.89
N ALA A 394 -2.68 -7.85 17.93
CA ALA A 394 -2.18 -6.95 16.90
C ALA A 394 -3.32 -6.37 16.05
N TYR A 395 -4.30 -7.20 15.64
CA TYR A 395 -5.49 -6.72 14.95
C TYR A 395 -6.25 -5.64 15.76
N ILE A 396 -6.48 -5.84 17.06
CA ILE A 396 -7.17 -4.86 17.93
C ILE A 396 -6.40 -3.54 17.98
N VAL A 397 -5.07 -3.61 18.13
CA VAL A 397 -4.21 -2.42 18.15
C VAL A 397 -4.20 -1.70 16.81
N PHE A 398 -4.04 -2.41 15.71
CA PHE A 398 -4.05 -1.80 14.36
C PHE A 398 -5.40 -1.20 14.04
N GLY A 399 -6.51 -1.88 14.37
CA GLY A 399 -7.86 -1.34 14.22
C GLY A 399 -8.06 -0.04 15.03
N TYR A 400 -7.44 0.05 16.23
CA TYR A 400 -7.46 1.28 17.01
C TYR A 400 -6.59 2.38 16.41
N LEU A 401 -5.36 2.08 16.02
CA LEU A 401 -4.40 3.07 15.53
C LEU A 401 -4.83 3.65 14.18
N PHE A 402 -5.22 2.79 13.25
CA PHE A 402 -5.47 3.17 11.86
C PHE A 402 -6.95 3.29 11.49
N ASP A 403 -7.83 3.10 12.47
CA ASP A 403 -9.29 3.21 12.30
C ASP A 403 -9.89 2.16 11.37
N PHE A 404 -9.34 0.96 11.33
CA PHE A 404 -9.87 -0.13 10.54
C PHE A 404 -11.15 -0.70 11.15
N HIS A 405 -12.15 -0.98 10.31
CA HIS A 405 -13.46 -1.52 10.70
C HIS A 405 -13.67 -2.97 10.27
N ASP A 406 -12.82 -3.47 9.37
CA ASP A 406 -12.78 -4.88 8.95
C ASP A 406 -14.06 -5.47 8.33
N HIS A 407 -15.01 -4.63 7.96
CA HIS A 407 -16.30 -5.07 7.46
C HIS A 407 -16.21 -5.82 6.12
N ASN A 408 -15.12 -5.60 5.35
CA ASN A 408 -14.84 -6.29 4.09
C ASN A 408 -13.96 -7.54 4.26
N TRP A 409 -13.56 -7.90 5.50
CA TRP A 409 -12.63 -9.01 5.72
C TRP A 409 -13.31 -10.27 6.22
N VAL A 410 -12.78 -11.40 5.79
CA VAL A 410 -13.14 -12.72 6.36
C VAL A 410 -12.49 -12.86 7.73
N ASP A 411 -13.29 -13.16 8.76
CA ASP A 411 -12.85 -13.13 10.16
C ASP A 411 -11.65 -14.06 10.44
N ARG A 412 -11.63 -15.26 9.84
CA ARG A 412 -10.53 -16.22 10.04
C ARG A 412 -9.20 -15.79 9.38
N HIS A 413 -9.22 -14.84 8.43
CA HIS A 413 -8.00 -14.32 7.81
C HIS A 413 -7.25 -13.32 8.71
N LYS A 414 -8.00 -12.56 9.56
CA LYS A 414 -7.43 -11.50 10.39
C LYS A 414 -6.23 -11.94 11.22
N PRO A 415 -6.32 -12.98 12.07
CA PRO A 415 -5.17 -13.38 12.87
C PRO A 415 -4.01 -13.92 12.02
N LYS A 416 -4.26 -14.45 10.81
CA LYS A 416 -3.19 -14.88 9.90
C LYS A 416 -2.37 -13.70 9.39
N VAL A 417 -3.03 -12.64 8.94
CA VAL A 417 -2.38 -11.39 8.53
C VAL A 417 -1.57 -10.82 9.69
N PHE A 418 -2.21 -10.66 10.83
CA PHE A 418 -1.63 -9.92 11.95
C PHE A 418 -0.61 -10.73 12.76
N CYS A 419 -0.54 -12.04 12.65
CA CYS A 419 0.54 -12.80 13.27
C CYS A 419 1.93 -12.49 12.67
N ALA A 420 1.96 -12.07 11.41
CA ALA A 420 3.18 -11.67 10.70
C ALA A 420 3.37 -10.14 10.63
N THR A 421 2.44 -9.35 11.14
CA THR A 421 2.56 -7.89 11.24
C THR A 421 3.28 -7.46 12.51
N GLY A 422 3.50 -6.16 12.67
CA GLY A 422 4.21 -5.63 13.82
C GLY A 422 5.69 -5.99 13.79
N VAL A 423 6.25 -6.21 12.61
CA VAL A 423 7.70 -6.36 12.43
C VAL A 423 8.41 -5.09 12.89
N LEU A 424 9.59 -5.27 13.44
CA LEU A 424 10.43 -4.16 13.83
C LEU A 424 10.71 -3.28 12.61
N THR A 425 10.61 -2.00 12.82
CA THR A 425 10.96 -0.99 11.81
C THR A 425 11.90 0.04 12.41
N SER A 426 12.56 0.82 11.58
CA SER A 426 13.45 1.88 12.03
C SER A 426 12.69 2.98 12.77
N SER A 427 13.28 3.48 13.86
CA SER A 427 12.81 4.68 14.55
C SER A 427 12.82 5.91 13.61
N GLU A 428 13.79 5.99 12.70
CA GLU A 428 13.90 7.03 11.68
C GLU A 428 12.75 7.00 10.68
N LEU A 429 12.29 5.81 10.28
CA LEU A 429 11.16 5.67 9.38
C LEU A 429 9.88 6.21 10.02
N LEU A 430 9.64 5.92 11.30
CA LEU A 430 8.48 6.47 12.02
C LEU A 430 8.59 7.97 12.20
N TYR A 431 9.80 8.49 12.48
CA TYR A 431 10.05 9.93 12.51
C TYR A 431 9.71 10.57 11.16
N TYR A 432 10.14 9.96 10.04
CA TYR A 432 9.81 10.43 8.70
C TYR A 432 8.28 10.50 8.50
N TRP A 433 7.56 9.42 8.80
CA TRP A 433 6.12 9.38 8.60
C TRP A 433 5.37 10.41 9.45
N LEU A 434 5.75 10.58 10.71
CA LEU A 434 5.01 11.44 11.65
C LEU A 434 5.43 12.91 11.58
N HIS A 435 6.70 13.21 11.34
CA HIS A 435 7.22 14.57 11.38
C HIS A 435 7.49 15.18 9.99
N CYS A 436 7.89 14.36 9.01
CA CYS A 436 8.16 14.88 7.67
C CYS A 436 6.91 14.78 6.78
N PHE A 437 6.35 13.58 6.65
CA PHE A 437 5.22 13.31 5.78
C PHE A 437 3.94 14.05 6.22
N VAL A 438 3.55 13.93 7.50
CA VAL A 438 2.34 14.61 8.00
C VAL A 438 2.49 16.13 7.99
N ALA A 439 3.66 16.66 8.39
CA ALA A 439 3.88 18.11 8.41
C ALA A 439 3.90 18.72 7.00
N ARG A 440 4.38 17.96 6.02
CA ARG A 440 4.44 18.37 4.62
C ARG A 440 3.10 18.19 3.90
N GLY A 441 2.27 17.27 4.39
CA GLY A 441 1.01 16.87 3.74
C GLY A 441 1.20 16.03 2.48
N CYS A 442 2.43 15.69 2.11
CA CYS A 442 2.73 14.89 0.93
C CYS A 442 4.14 14.27 1.03
N VAL A 443 4.38 13.17 0.32
CA VAL A 443 5.73 12.60 0.16
C VAL A 443 6.64 13.55 -0.63
N PHE A 444 6.10 14.22 -1.64
CA PHE A 444 6.78 15.22 -2.46
C PHE A 444 6.53 16.65 -1.96
N ASP A 445 7.14 17.64 -2.60
CA ASP A 445 6.74 19.02 -2.39
C ASP A 445 5.44 19.31 -3.18
N PRO A 446 4.30 19.49 -2.51
CA PRO A 446 3.03 19.71 -3.19
C PRO A 446 2.92 21.08 -3.87
N ARG A 447 3.81 22.02 -3.55
CA ARG A 447 3.86 23.37 -4.11
C ARG A 447 4.47 23.42 -5.52
N LEU A 448 5.25 22.38 -5.90
CA LEU A 448 5.86 22.31 -7.21
C LEU A 448 4.79 22.14 -8.29
N ARG A 449 4.68 23.11 -9.19
CA ARG A 449 3.76 23.06 -10.35
C ARG A 449 4.34 22.32 -11.57
N ARG A 450 5.65 22.03 -11.56
CA ARG A 450 6.28 21.18 -12.58
C ARG A 450 6.03 19.70 -12.29
N PRO A 451 6.10 18.83 -13.31
CA PRO A 451 6.00 17.39 -13.09
C PRO A 451 7.03 16.87 -12.08
N TRP A 452 6.59 15.99 -11.18
CA TRP A 452 7.47 15.25 -10.27
C TRP A 452 8.21 14.15 -11.01
N PHE A 453 7.55 13.53 -11.98
CA PHE A 453 8.03 12.30 -12.59
C PHE A 453 8.67 12.53 -13.97
N PRO A 454 9.74 11.76 -14.29
CA PRO A 454 10.38 11.81 -15.59
C PRO A 454 9.50 11.21 -16.70
N PRO A 455 9.82 11.50 -17.98
CA PRO A 455 9.12 10.89 -19.13
C PRO A 455 9.21 9.36 -19.19
N THR A 456 10.17 8.77 -18.49
CA THR A 456 10.38 7.32 -18.37
C THR A 456 9.48 6.66 -17.31
N PHE A 457 8.59 7.42 -16.66
CA PHE A 457 7.68 6.87 -15.67
C PHE A 457 6.80 5.78 -16.30
N PRO A 458 6.67 4.59 -15.66
CA PRO A 458 5.96 3.47 -16.24
C PRO A 458 4.44 3.73 -16.27
N PRO A 459 3.69 3.00 -17.13
CA PRO A 459 2.23 2.99 -17.08
C PRO A 459 1.71 2.69 -15.68
N LEU A 460 0.75 3.49 -15.20
CA LEU A 460 0.30 3.52 -13.82
C LEU A 460 -1.16 3.08 -13.68
N THR A 461 -1.40 2.17 -12.74
CA THR A 461 -2.75 1.88 -12.22
C THR A 461 -2.80 2.25 -10.74
N ILE A 462 -3.86 2.95 -10.33
CA ILE A 462 -4.08 3.35 -8.95
C ILE A 462 -5.39 2.75 -8.45
N ALA A 463 -5.35 2.14 -7.26
CA ALA A 463 -6.55 1.73 -6.53
C ALA A 463 -6.53 2.34 -5.13
N TYR A 464 -7.65 2.95 -4.72
CA TYR A 464 -7.80 3.53 -3.39
C TYR A 464 -9.21 3.35 -2.86
N GLY A 465 -9.34 3.23 -1.55
CA GLY A 465 -10.62 3.09 -0.87
C GLY A 465 -11.21 4.46 -0.51
N THR A 466 -12.53 4.62 -0.67
CA THR A 466 -13.20 5.89 -0.34
C THR A 466 -13.27 6.15 1.17
N ILE A 467 -13.13 5.13 1.99
CA ILE A 467 -13.09 5.24 3.46
C ILE A 467 -11.71 4.88 4.02
N ASP A 468 -10.66 4.99 3.21
CA ASP A 468 -9.28 4.89 3.68
C ASP A 468 -8.91 6.13 4.49
N HIS A 469 -8.84 5.97 5.81
CA HIS A 469 -8.49 7.03 6.73
C HIS A 469 -6.98 7.16 6.99
N LEU A 470 -6.16 6.23 6.50
CA LEU A 470 -4.72 6.25 6.70
C LEU A 470 -3.98 7.06 5.63
N VAL A 471 -4.36 6.88 4.37
CA VAL A 471 -3.85 7.65 3.24
C VAL A 471 -5.01 8.06 2.32
N VAL A 472 -4.86 9.16 1.60
CA VAL A 472 -5.90 9.70 0.74
C VAL A 472 -5.47 9.60 -0.72
N GLY A 473 -6.25 8.91 -1.56
CA GLY A 473 -5.95 8.71 -2.99
C GLY A 473 -6.32 9.88 -3.88
N LYS A 474 -7.45 10.53 -3.61
CA LYS A 474 -8.01 11.60 -4.47
C LYS A 474 -7.03 12.74 -4.77
N PRO A 475 -6.31 13.35 -3.79
CA PRO A 475 -5.36 14.41 -4.09
C PRO A 475 -4.21 13.96 -5.01
N LEU A 476 -3.80 12.68 -4.95
CA LEU A 476 -2.83 12.14 -5.88
C LEU A 476 -3.39 12.09 -7.31
N ILE A 477 -4.64 11.64 -7.47
CA ILE A 477 -5.30 11.61 -8.78
C ILE A 477 -5.39 13.03 -9.36
N ASP A 478 -5.86 13.99 -8.58
CA ASP A 478 -5.98 15.38 -9.01
C ASP A 478 -4.62 15.96 -9.42
N ARG A 479 -3.56 15.68 -8.66
CA ARG A 479 -2.19 16.06 -8.99
C ARG A 479 -1.72 15.43 -10.30
N LEU A 480 -1.92 14.12 -10.48
CA LEU A 480 -1.50 13.40 -11.68
C LEU A 480 -2.19 13.95 -12.94
N LEU A 481 -3.49 14.21 -12.86
CA LEU A 481 -4.25 14.75 -13.99
C LEU A 481 -3.87 16.19 -14.34
N ALA A 482 -3.54 17.01 -13.32
CA ALA A 482 -3.24 18.42 -13.52
C ALA A 482 -1.79 18.71 -13.96
N TYR A 483 -0.80 17.95 -13.46
CA TYR A 483 0.61 18.33 -13.59
C TYR A 483 1.53 17.23 -14.13
N GLU A 484 1.11 15.96 -14.10
CA GLU A 484 1.98 14.83 -14.46
C GLU A 484 1.69 14.32 -15.89
N SER A 485 1.83 15.21 -16.88
CA SER A 485 1.56 14.88 -18.30
C SER A 485 2.41 13.73 -18.85
N ASN A 486 3.53 13.42 -18.19
CA ASN A 486 4.43 12.32 -18.51
C ASN A 486 3.91 10.95 -18.04
N VAL A 487 2.91 10.92 -17.16
CA VAL A 487 2.39 9.68 -16.58
C VAL A 487 1.25 9.14 -17.42
N GLN A 488 1.41 7.93 -17.95
CA GLN A 488 0.32 7.21 -18.61
C GLN A 488 -0.51 6.48 -17.55
N ILE A 489 -1.72 6.95 -17.29
CA ILE A 489 -2.65 6.28 -16.38
C ILE A 489 -3.42 5.21 -17.18
N VAL A 490 -3.37 3.95 -16.71
CA VAL A 490 -4.08 2.81 -17.30
C VAL A 490 -5.46 2.65 -16.66
N HIS A 491 -5.49 2.62 -15.30
CA HIS A 491 -6.73 2.55 -14.54
C HIS A 491 -6.67 3.46 -13.30
N ILE A 492 -7.82 4.05 -12.97
CA ILE A 492 -8.11 4.65 -11.66
C ILE A 492 -9.28 3.85 -11.07
N LEU A 493 -9.03 3.17 -9.95
CA LEU A 493 -10.02 2.39 -9.22
C LEU A 493 -10.36 3.11 -7.92
N GLU A 494 -11.46 3.83 -7.94
CA GLU A 494 -12.08 4.38 -6.74
C GLU A 494 -13.02 3.33 -6.15
N LEU A 495 -12.63 2.73 -5.03
CA LEU A 495 -13.29 1.57 -4.46
C LEU A 495 -14.21 2.00 -3.32
N GLN A 496 -15.51 2.02 -3.61
CA GLN A 496 -16.54 2.45 -2.68
C GLN A 496 -16.60 1.53 -1.46
N GLY A 497 -16.53 2.13 -0.25
CA GLY A 497 -16.58 1.39 1.00
C GLY A 497 -15.34 0.55 1.31
N TYR A 498 -14.23 0.72 0.57
CA TYR A 498 -12.96 0.06 0.85
C TYR A 498 -12.11 0.89 1.80
N GLU A 499 -11.48 0.21 2.75
CA GLU A 499 -10.44 0.73 3.62
C GLU A 499 -9.04 0.43 3.07
N HIS A 500 -8.01 0.87 3.79
CA HIS A 500 -6.62 0.82 3.37
C HIS A 500 -6.09 -0.56 2.95
N MET A 501 -6.48 -1.62 3.66
CA MET A 501 -5.99 -2.98 3.40
C MET A 501 -6.93 -3.80 2.51
N ASP A 502 -8.12 -3.30 2.20
CA ASP A 502 -9.18 -4.05 1.51
C ASP A 502 -8.80 -4.42 0.07
N MET A 503 -7.95 -3.61 -0.57
CA MET A 503 -7.47 -3.90 -1.93
C MET A 503 -6.70 -5.22 -2.04
N VAL A 504 -6.21 -5.74 -0.89
CA VAL A 504 -5.50 -7.03 -0.80
C VAL A 504 -6.26 -8.04 0.06
N LEU A 505 -6.95 -7.59 1.12
CA LEU A 505 -7.59 -8.47 2.11
C LEU A 505 -9.11 -8.53 1.96
N GLY A 506 -9.70 -7.66 1.16
CA GLY A 506 -11.13 -7.63 0.91
C GLY A 506 -11.64 -8.97 0.37
N CYS A 507 -12.78 -9.42 0.88
CA CYS A 507 -13.36 -10.72 0.53
C CYS A 507 -13.70 -10.86 -0.96
N ASP A 508 -13.88 -9.74 -1.66
CA ASP A 508 -14.18 -9.62 -3.10
C ASP A 508 -13.05 -8.97 -3.91
N ALA A 509 -11.90 -8.63 -3.29
CA ALA A 509 -10.77 -8.01 -3.98
C ALA A 509 -10.31 -8.83 -5.21
N PHE A 510 -10.41 -10.15 -5.14
CA PHE A 510 -10.09 -11.05 -6.25
C PHE A 510 -11.04 -10.92 -7.46
N LYS A 511 -12.22 -10.33 -7.28
CA LYS A 511 -13.19 -10.04 -8.35
C LYS A 511 -13.05 -8.61 -8.88
N VAL A 512 -12.75 -7.65 -8.00
CA VAL A 512 -12.82 -6.22 -8.28
C VAL A 512 -11.45 -5.64 -8.61
N VAL A 513 -10.43 -5.96 -7.81
CA VAL A 513 -9.09 -5.35 -7.90
C VAL A 513 -8.12 -6.18 -8.74
N TYR A 514 -8.01 -7.48 -8.47
CA TYR A 514 -6.97 -8.32 -9.08
C TYR A 514 -7.11 -8.45 -10.61
N PRO A 515 -8.32 -8.53 -11.19
CA PRO A 515 -8.46 -8.54 -12.65
C PRO A 515 -7.93 -7.27 -13.31
N LYS A 516 -8.00 -6.10 -12.62
CA LYS A 516 -7.47 -4.84 -13.13
C LYS A 516 -5.95 -4.78 -13.05
N ILE A 517 -5.33 -5.41 -12.02
CA ILE A 517 -3.89 -5.60 -11.96
C ILE A 517 -3.42 -6.42 -13.17
N LYS A 518 -4.06 -7.57 -13.42
CA LYS A 518 -3.76 -8.42 -14.57
C LYS A 518 -3.94 -7.66 -15.89
N ASP A 519 -5.06 -6.96 -16.07
CA ASP A 519 -5.35 -6.20 -17.28
C ASP A 519 -4.29 -5.13 -17.53
N THR A 520 -3.85 -4.42 -16.48
CA THR A 520 -2.73 -3.47 -16.56
C THR A 520 -1.47 -4.14 -17.09
N ILE A 521 -1.06 -5.25 -16.49
CA ILE A 521 0.15 -5.97 -16.88
C ILE A 521 0.06 -6.40 -18.35
N VAL A 522 -1.03 -7.08 -18.73
CA VAL A 522 -1.22 -7.62 -20.09
C VAL A 522 -1.22 -6.52 -21.15
N ARG A 523 -1.74 -5.33 -20.84
CA ARG A 523 -1.76 -4.20 -21.80
C ARG A 523 -0.41 -3.51 -21.96
N THR A 524 0.50 -3.70 -21.04
CA THR A 524 1.74 -2.91 -20.97
C THR A 524 3.02 -3.72 -21.19
N ILE A 525 2.95 -5.04 -21.13
CA ILE A 525 4.08 -5.89 -21.47
C ILE A 525 4.30 -5.94 -22.97
N ASP A 526 5.56 -6.14 -23.38
CA ASP A 526 5.91 -6.35 -24.77
C ASP A 526 5.22 -7.63 -25.31
N PRO A 527 4.54 -7.59 -26.47
CA PRO A 527 3.93 -8.77 -27.06
C PRO A 527 4.89 -9.97 -27.21
N GLU A 528 6.18 -9.73 -27.35
CA GLU A 528 7.20 -10.78 -27.43
C GLU A 528 7.41 -11.49 -26.08
N ASP A 529 7.08 -10.81 -24.95
CA ASP A 529 7.19 -11.36 -23.60
C ASP A 529 5.88 -12.04 -23.14
N VAL A 530 4.85 -12.10 -23.99
CA VAL A 530 3.52 -12.70 -23.73
C VAL A 530 3.43 -14.15 -24.23
N PRO A 531 4.09 -15.12 -23.67
CA PRO A 531 3.55 -16.46 -23.67
C PRO A 531 3.32 -16.99 -22.27
N PHE A 532 2.38 -16.46 -21.52
CA PHE A 532 1.91 -17.22 -20.37
C PHE A 532 0.59 -17.89 -20.73
N VAL A 533 0.58 -19.18 -20.47
CA VAL A 533 -0.63 -19.98 -20.61
C VAL A 533 -1.40 -19.84 -19.31
N GLU A 534 -2.60 -19.27 -19.38
CA GLU A 534 -3.54 -19.37 -18.26
C GLU A 534 -3.79 -20.86 -17.96
N VAL A 535 -3.53 -21.28 -16.75
CA VAL A 535 -3.95 -22.60 -16.25
C VAL A 535 -5.03 -22.34 -15.22
N PRO A 536 -6.32 -22.27 -15.61
CA PRO A 536 -7.39 -22.08 -14.64
C PRO A 536 -7.39 -23.27 -13.69
N ARG A 537 -7.24 -23.01 -12.40
CA ARG A 537 -7.60 -23.98 -11.37
C ARG A 537 -9.12 -23.96 -11.27
N THR A 538 -9.76 -24.84 -12.04
CA THR A 538 -11.22 -25.01 -12.01
C THR A 538 -11.71 -25.15 -10.57
N GLY A 539 -12.63 -24.28 -10.14
CA GLY A 539 -13.34 -24.38 -8.86
C GLY A 539 -12.82 -23.55 -7.70
N ARG A 540 -11.72 -22.78 -7.82
CA ARG A 540 -11.19 -22.00 -6.68
C ARG A 540 -11.81 -20.61 -6.49
N TYR A 541 -12.39 -20.04 -7.54
CA TYR A 541 -12.87 -18.65 -7.53
C TYR A 541 -14.38 -18.53 -7.76
N ILE A 542 -15.13 -19.63 -7.56
CA ILE A 542 -16.60 -19.63 -7.66
C ILE A 542 -17.20 -19.22 -6.33
#